data_40e1fd2ced937491deb2a14bc9883050
#
_entry.id   40e1fd2ced937491deb2a14bc9883050
#
_cell.length_a   1.000
_cell.length_b   1.000
_cell.length_c   1.000
_cell.angle_alpha   90.00
_cell.angle_beta   90.00
_cell.angle_gamma   90.00
#
_symmetry.space_group_name_H-M   'P 1'
#
loop_
_entity.id
_entity.type
_entity.pdbx_description
1 polymer ?
#
loop_
_entity_poly.entity_id
_entity_poly.type
_entity_poly.pdbx_seq_one_letter_code
_entity_poly.pdbx_strand_id
1 'polypeptide(L)'
;QMCIRDSVSWTEKRNFETILHAISSGSLDVKSVITEEVDLVDYEEIYGDMRKKGSIASILRFPVDSKMESVVSIGNNAFVSGKGKIGIIGAGNYTSAMIIPCLAKAHARIKYIASAQGLSAKILARKAGAENATSDYQNILKDPEVDLVMVTTRHNLHARMVIEALRNGKSVFVEKPLCLNETELDDIVRAYQEAPEGATLTVGFNRRFSPFAEKM
;
A
#
# COMPACT_ATOMS: atom_id res chain seq x y z
N GLN A 1 -11.25 15.43 16.62
CA GLN A 1 -11.30 14.52 17.78
C GLN A 1 -10.35 15.08 18.83
N MET A 2 -10.92 15.62 19.88
CA MET A 2 -10.16 16.09 21.03
C MET A 2 -9.57 14.89 21.75
N CYS A 3 -8.24 14.82 21.83
CA CYS A 3 -7.57 13.79 22.63
C CYS A 3 -7.82 14.06 24.11
N ILE A 4 -8.74 13.34 24.71
CA ILE A 4 -9.00 13.31 26.16
C ILE A 4 -7.83 12.66 26.94
N ARG A 5 -6.68 12.47 26.29
CA ARG A 5 -5.56 11.64 26.74
C ARG A 5 -4.89 12.14 28.02
N ASP A 6 -4.87 13.45 28.23
CA ASP A 6 -4.01 14.05 29.26
C ASP A 6 -4.73 14.53 30.53
N SER A 7 -6.07 14.41 30.57
CA SER A 7 -6.88 14.92 31.69
C SER A 7 -7.65 13.86 32.47
N VAL A 8 -7.58 12.59 32.12
CA VAL A 8 -8.27 11.52 32.84
C VAL A 8 -7.28 10.58 33.53
N SER A 9 -7.51 10.29 34.79
CA SER A 9 -6.72 9.33 35.59
C SER A 9 -6.88 7.88 35.14
N TRP A 10 -7.83 7.58 34.21
CA TRP A 10 -8.13 6.27 33.68
C TRP A 10 -8.09 6.28 32.18
N THR A 11 -7.07 5.64 31.56
CA THR A 11 -6.83 5.59 30.12
C THR A 11 -7.33 4.27 29.50
N GLU A 12 -7.55 4.23 28.18
CA GLU A 12 -7.86 2.99 27.44
C GLU A 12 -6.84 1.88 27.73
N LYS A 13 -5.55 2.21 27.74
CA LYS A 13 -4.50 1.26 28.09
C LYS A 13 -4.74 0.63 29.46
N ARG A 14 -5.08 1.44 30.45
CA ARG A 14 -5.34 0.97 31.81
C ARG A 14 -6.58 0.10 31.91
N ASN A 15 -7.60 0.37 31.09
CA ASN A 15 -8.76 -0.51 30.94
C ASN A 15 -8.34 -1.90 30.44
N PHE A 16 -7.57 -1.95 29.35
CA PHE A 16 -7.09 -3.23 28.80
C PHE A 16 -6.24 -4.00 29.81
N GLU A 17 -5.29 -3.34 30.46
CA GLU A 17 -4.43 -3.95 31.48
C GLU A 17 -5.26 -4.51 32.65
N THR A 18 -6.28 -3.80 33.11
CA THR A 18 -7.15 -4.25 34.20
C THR A 18 -7.96 -5.48 33.80
N ILE A 19 -8.58 -5.48 32.62
CA ILE A 19 -9.37 -6.62 32.13
C ILE A 19 -8.48 -7.83 31.90
N LEU A 20 -7.31 -7.67 31.26
CA LEU A 20 -6.38 -8.76 31.04
C LEU A 20 -5.88 -9.35 32.37
N HIS A 21 -5.62 -8.51 33.37
CA HIS A 21 -5.24 -8.96 34.71
C HIS A 21 -6.37 -9.73 35.38
N ALA A 22 -7.62 -9.25 35.27
CA ALA A 22 -8.78 -9.93 35.82
C ALA A 22 -9.02 -11.32 35.18
N ILE A 23 -8.79 -11.45 33.86
CA ILE A 23 -8.86 -12.72 33.15
C ILE A 23 -7.72 -13.63 33.60
N SER A 24 -6.49 -13.15 33.66
CA SER A 24 -5.31 -13.94 34.02
C SER A 24 -5.34 -14.44 35.47
N SER A 25 -5.90 -13.65 36.38
CA SER A 25 -6.09 -14.03 37.80
C SER A 25 -7.31 -14.93 38.04
N GLY A 26 -8.14 -15.18 37.02
CA GLY A 26 -9.35 -15.95 37.15
C GLY A 26 -10.52 -15.23 37.84
N SER A 27 -10.38 -13.93 38.16
CA SER A 27 -11.45 -13.14 38.73
C SER A 27 -12.53 -12.70 37.74
N LEU A 28 -12.23 -12.82 36.43
CA LEU A 28 -13.17 -12.65 35.33
C LEU A 28 -13.13 -13.88 34.42
N ASP A 29 -14.20 -14.66 34.42
CA ASP A 29 -14.39 -15.78 33.48
C ASP A 29 -15.09 -15.28 32.22
N VAL A 30 -14.35 -15.27 31.10
CA VAL A 30 -14.88 -14.90 29.79
C VAL A 30 -15.24 -16.13 28.94
N LYS A 31 -14.88 -17.35 29.38
CA LYS A 31 -15.12 -18.57 28.61
C LYS A 31 -16.60 -18.86 28.42
N SER A 32 -17.41 -18.53 29.42
CA SER A 32 -18.85 -18.72 29.39
C SER A 32 -19.58 -17.86 28.36
N VAL A 33 -18.97 -16.76 27.89
CA VAL A 33 -19.55 -15.87 26.88
C VAL A 33 -19.01 -16.13 25.47
N ILE A 34 -17.98 -16.96 25.33
CA ILE A 34 -17.47 -17.38 24.01
C ILE A 34 -18.42 -18.44 23.47
N THR A 35 -19.17 -18.08 22.43
CA THR A 35 -20.20 -18.93 21.84
C THR A 35 -19.70 -19.73 20.65
N GLU A 36 -18.65 -19.24 20.00
CA GLU A 36 -18.06 -19.90 18.82
C GLU A 36 -16.60 -19.53 18.63
N GLU A 37 -15.86 -20.46 18.04
CA GLU A 37 -14.49 -20.26 17.58
C GLU A 37 -14.42 -20.71 16.13
N VAL A 38 -13.99 -19.80 15.25
CA VAL A 38 -13.97 -20.00 13.79
C VAL A 38 -12.57 -19.68 13.25
N ASP A 39 -12.10 -20.47 12.31
CA ASP A 39 -10.82 -20.19 11.68
C ASP A 39 -10.90 -18.89 10.85
N LEU A 40 -9.79 -18.13 10.78
CA LEU A 40 -9.77 -16.85 10.08
C LEU A 40 -10.22 -16.95 8.61
N VAL A 41 -9.98 -18.08 7.96
CA VAL A 41 -10.38 -18.32 6.57
C VAL A 41 -11.90 -18.30 6.41
N ASP A 42 -12.62 -18.71 7.44
CA ASP A 42 -14.08 -18.82 7.47
C ASP A 42 -14.75 -17.63 8.17
N TYR A 43 -14.04 -16.49 8.29
CA TYR A 43 -14.51 -15.29 9.00
C TYR A 43 -15.89 -14.79 8.53
N GLU A 44 -16.27 -15.08 7.30
CA GLU A 44 -17.58 -14.71 6.74
C GLU A 44 -18.74 -15.41 7.46
N GLU A 45 -18.52 -16.55 8.09
CA GLU A 45 -19.53 -17.22 8.91
C GLU A 45 -19.97 -16.38 10.12
N ILE A 46 -19.05 -15.54 10.63
CA ILE A 46 -19.31 -14.61 11.73
C ILE A 46 -19.83 -13.28 11.19
N TYR A 47 -19.12 -12.69 10.24
CA TYR A 47 -19.40 -11.32 9.76
C TYR A 47 -20.47 -11.27 8.66
N GLY A 48 -20.76 -12.39 7.99
CA GLY A 48 -21.79 -12.47 6.96
C GLY A 48 -23.23 -12.39 7.52
N ASP A 49 -23.44 -12.89 8.76
CA ASP A 49 -24.73 -12.78 9.45
C ASP A 49 -24.56 -12.38 10.93
N MET A 50 -24.29 -11.10 11.16
CA MET A 50 -24.18 -10.52 12.51
C MET A 50 -25.48 -10.56 13.34
N ARG A 51 -26.58 -11.05 12.75
CA ARG A 51 -27.88 -11.23 13.45
C ARG A 51 -28.12 -12.66 13.89
N LYS A 52 -27.13 -13.53 13.76
CA LYS A 52 -27.22 -14.94 14.18
C LYS A 52 -27.65 -15.01 15.64
N LYS A 53 -28.83 -15.54 15.89
CA LYS A 53 -29.37 -15.67 17.26
C LYS A 53 -28.49 -16.59 18.08
N GLY A 54 -28.08 -16.12 19.27
CA GLY A 54 -27.30 -16.89 20.23
C GLY A 54 -25.79 -16.63 20.21
N SER A 55 -25.27 -15.88 19.26
CA SER A 55 -23.87 -15.43 19.30
C SER A 55 -23.69 -14.28 20.29
N ILE A 56 -22.79 -14.45 21.24
CA ILE A 56 -22.42 -13.40 22.21
C ILE A 56 -21.00 -12.92 21.94
N ALA A 57 -20.04 -13.83 21.84
CA ALA A 57 -18.66 -13.54 21.50
C ALA A 57 -18.09 -14.64 20.60
N SER A 58 -17.47 -14.22 19.51
CA SER A 58 -16.83 -15.12 18.55
C SER A 58 -15.32 -14.88 18.56
N ILE A 59 -14.54 -15.95 18.56
CA ILE A 59 -13.08 -15.90 18.46
C ILE A 59 -12.66 -16.34 17.07
N LEU A 60 -11.83 -15.52 16.42
CA LEU A 60 -11.15 -15.90 15.18
C LEU A 60 -9.79 -16.53 15.50
N ARG A 61 -9.57 -17.75 15.06
CA ARG A 61 -8.27 -18.41 15.14
C ARG A 61 -7.40 -18.01 13.96
N PHE A 62 -6.26 -17.44 14.27
CA PHE A 62 -5.24 -17.15 13.26
C PHE A 62 -4.33 -18.38 13.08
N PRO A 63 -3.99 -18.76 11.84
CA PRO A 63 -3.05 -19.84 11.61
C PRO A 63 -1.67 -19.51 12.19
N VAL A 64 -1.09 -20.44 12.94
CA VAL A 64 0.21 -20.26 13.62
C VAL A 64 1.36 -20.20 12.61
N ASP A 65 1.23 -20.90 11.48
CA ASP A 65 2.27 -21.03 10.45
C ASP A 65 1.96 -20.25 9.17
N SER A 66 1.23 -19.14 9.25
CA SER A 66 0.96 -18.32 8.09
C SER A 66 2.25 -17.70 7.56
N LYS A 67 2.68 -18.13 6.37
CA LYS A 67 3.75 -17.44 5.64
C LYS A 67 3.25 -16.06 5.27
N MET A 68 3.95 -15.04 5.75
CA MET A 68 3.67 -13.65 5.34
C MET A 68 4.15 -13.47 3.90
N GLU A 69 3.23 -13.57 2.96
CA GLU A 69 3.52 -13.26 1.56
C GLU A 69 3.46 -11.75 1.35
N SER A 70 4.55 -11.18 0.85
CA SER A 70 4.62 -9.74 0.54
C SER A 70 3.88 -9.37 -0.75
N VAL A 71 3.56 -10.35 -1.60
CA VAL A 71 2.84 -10.17 -2.86
C VAL A 71 1.53 -10.93 -2.84
N VAL A 72 0.43 -10.25 -3.17
CA VAL A 72 -0.89 -10.86 -3.33
C VAL A 72 -1.33 -10.68 -4.78
N SER A 73 -1.58 -11.77 -5.48
CA SER A 73 -2.20 -11.75 -6.81
C SER A 73 -3.68 -11.35 -6.69
N ILE A 74 -4.12 -10.40 -7.51
CA ILE A 74 -5.47 -9.82 -7.44
C ILE A 74 -6.43 -10.46 -8.42
N GLY A 75 -5.94 -11.11 -9.46
CA GLY A 75 -6.78 -11.76 -10.45
C GLY A 75 -6.01 -12.34 -11.62
N ASN A 76 -6.73 -13.05 -12.50
CA ASN A 76 -6.17 -13.69 -13.69
C ASN A 76 -6.05 -12.74 -14.90
N ASN A 77 -5.92 -11.45 -14.69
CA ASN A 77 -5.66 -10.50 -15.78
C ASN A 77 -4.21 -10.63 -16.23
N ALA A 78 -3.85 -11.80 -16.76
CA ALA A 78 -2.59 -11.97 -17.45
C ALA A 78 -2.62 -11.06 -18.69
N PHE A 79 -1.94 -9.93 -18.61
CA PHE A 79 -1.70 -9.11 -19.79
C PHE A 79 -0.81 -9.91 -20.77
N VAL A 80 -1.22 -9.95 -22.03
CA VAL A 80 -0.39 -10.49 -23.10
C VAL A 80 0.98 -9.84 -23.04
N SER A 81 2.04 -10.61 -23.14
CA SER A 81 3.43 -10.13 -23.06
C SER A 81 3.65 -8.92 -23.98
N GLY A 82 4.24 -7.86 -23.46
CA GLY A 82 4.54 -6.63 -24.19
C GLY A 82 5.10 -5.57 -23.27
N LYS A 83 5.81 -4.60 -23.84
CA LYS A 83 6.38 -3.45 -23.13
C LYS A 83 5.28 -2.56 -22.50
N GLY A 84 5.63 -1.78 -21.49
CA GLY A 84 4.77 -0.75 -20.88
C GLY A 84 3.99 -1.24 -19.67
N LYS A 85 4.49 -2.22 -18.92
CA LYS A 85 3.93 -2.60 -17.62
C LYS A 85 4.40 -1.64 -16.52
N ILE A 86 3.46 -1.18 -15.72
CA ILE A 86 3.67 -0.15 -14.70
C ILE A 86 3.63 -0.76 -13.31
N GLY A 87 4.61 -0.41 -12.49
CA GLY A 87 4.58 -0.59 -11.04
C GLY A 87 4.37 0.74 -10.34
N ILE A 88 3.40 0.82 -9.43
CA ILE A 88 3.09 2.04 -8.69
C ILE A 88 3.52 1.86 -7.23
N ILE A 89 4.38 2.76 -6.74
CA ILE A 89 4.81 2.82 -5.35
C ILE A 89 4.08 3.99 -4.67
N GLY A 90 3.08 3.66 -3.85
CA GLY A 90 2.23 4.62 -3.16
C GLY A 90 0.75 4.45 -3.51
N ALA A 91 -0.06 4.01 -2.53
CA ALA A 91 -1.51 3.80 -2.67
C ALA A 91 -2.30 4.87 -1.91
N GLY A 92 -1.85 6.14 -2.01
CA GLY A 92 -2.48 7.28 -1.36
C GLY A 92 -3.68 7.85 -2.12
N ASN A 93 -4.31 8.88 -1.53
CA ASN A 93 -5.48 9.55 -2.11
C ASN A 93 -5.19 10.14 -3.50
N TYR A 94 -4.02 10.73 -3.70
CA TYR A 94 -3.65 11.31 -5.00
C TYR A 94 -3.54 10.23 -6.08
N THR A 95 -2.90 9.11 -5.77
CA THR A 95 -2.81 7.96 -6.67
C THR A 95 -4.21 7.47 -7.05
N SER A 96 -5.08 7.28 -6.05
CA SER A 96 -6.44 6.76 -6.26
C SER A 96 -7.35 7.72 -7.03
N ALA A 97 -7.27 9.03 -6.75
CA ALA A 97 -8.19 10.02 -7.29
C ALA A 97 -7.74 10.60 -8.65
N MET A 98 -6.43 10.66 -8.89
CA MET A 98 -5.86 11.32 -10.06
C MET A 98 -5.11 10.35 -10.98
N ILE A 99 -4.14 9.62 -10.46
CA ILE A 99 -3.26 8.78 -11.30
C ILE A 99 -4.02 7.61 -11.91
N ILE A 100 -4.74 6.83 -11.10
CA ILE A 100 -5.48 5.64 -11.58
C ILE A 100 -6.49 5.99 -12.68
N PRO A 101 -7.34 7.04 -12.53
CA PRO A 101 -8.26 7.41 -13.62
C PRO A 101 -7.55 7.85 -14.91
N CYS A 102 -6.39 8.52 -14.80
CA CYS A 102 -5.60 8.91 -15.98
C CYS A 102 -5.00 7.68 -16.67
N LEU A 103 -4.44 6.73 -15.90
CA LEU A 103 -3.89 5.49 -16.44
C LEU A 103 -4.98 4.61 -17.09
N ALA A 104 -6.17 4.56 -16.50
CA ALA A 104 -7.30 3.85 -17.08
C ALA A 104 -7.72 4.43 -18.43
N LYS A 105 -7.80 5.78 -18.56
CA LYS A 105 -8.06 6.45 -19.84
C LYS A 105 -6.99 6.18 -20.89
N ALA A 106 -5.74 6.02 -20.46
CA ALA A 106 -4.60 5.69 -21.32
C ALA A 106 -4.50 4.18 -21.63
N HIS A 107 -5.41 3.36 -21.14
CA HIS A 107 -5.38 1.90 -21.24
C HIS A 107 -4.04 1.30 -20.75
N ALA A 108 -3.44 1.92 -19.74
CA ALA A 108 -2.15 1.51 -19.20
C ALA A 108 -2.27 0.20 -18.41
N ARG A 109 -1.24 -0.64 -18.49
CA ARG A 109 -1.19 -1.93 -17.81
C ARG A 109 -0.47 -1.81 -16.47
N ILE A 110 -1.22 -1.93 -15.39
CA ILE A 110 -0.67 -1.85 -14.04
C ILE A 110 -0.39 -3.25 -13.53
N LYS A 111 0.89 -3.60 -13.38
CA LYS A 111 1.28 -4.92 -12.86
C LYS A 111 1.28 -4.95 -11.35
N TYR A 112 1.77 -3.89 -10.70
CA TYR A 112 1.84 -3.81 -9.24
C TYR A 112 1.32 -2.48 -8.71
N ILE A 113 0.72 -2.56 -7.52
CA ILE A 113 0.55 -1.41 -6.63
C ILE A 113 1.17 -1.77 -5.28
N ALA A 114 2.08 -0.92 -4.79
CA ALA A 114 2.78 -1.11 -3.52
C ALA A 114 2.36 -0.09 -2.46
N SER A 115 2.22 -0.55 -1.22
CA SER A 115 2.07 0.31 -0.05
C SER A 115 2.57 -0.42 1.20
N ALA A 116 3.34 0.24 2.05
CA ALA A 116 3.91 -0.34 3.26
C ALA A 116 2.87 -1.02 4.18
N GLN A 117 1.63 -0.56 4.17
CA GLN A 117 0.55 -1.16 4.97
C GLN A 117 -0.18 -2.32 4.26
N GLY A 118 0.16 -2.65 3.01
CA GLY A 118 -0.43 -3.75 2.24
C GLY A 118 -1.93 -3.59 1.92
N LEU A 119 -2.76 -3.33 2.90
CA LEU A 119 -4.22 -3.26 2.73
C LEU A 119 -4.64 -2.19 1.71
N SER A 120 -4.08 -0.98 1.80
CA SER A 120 -4.37 0.09 0.85
C SER A 120 -3.94 -0.26 -0.57
N ALA A 121 -2.80 -0.96 -0.72
CA ALA A 121 -2.36 -1.48 -2.01
C ALA A 121 -3.35 -2.50 -2.57
N LYS A 122 -3.81 -3.45 -1.76
CA LYS A 122 -4.77 -4.49 -2.17
C LYS A 122 -6.12 -3.89 -2.62
N ILE A 123 -6.65 -2.93 -1.86
CA ILE A 123 -7.92 -2.25 -2.21
C ILE A 123 -7.75 -1.49 -3.52
N LEU A 124 -6.66 -0.71 -3.66
CA LEU A 124 -6.44 0.09 -4.86
C LEU A 124 -6.14 -0.77 -6.09
N ALA A 125 -5.39 -1.87 -5.93
CA ALA A 125 -5.08 -2.81 -7.00
C ALA A 125 -6.36 -3.45 -7.56
N ARG A 126 -7.28 -3.89 -6.70
CA ARG A 126 -8.60 -4.40 -7.14
C ARG A 126 -9.38 -3.36 -7.91
N LYS A 127 -9.44 -2.11 -7.42
CA LYS A 127 -10.16 -1.00 -8.08
C LYS A 127 -9.54 -0.65 -9.43
N ALA A 128 -8.22 -0.72 -9.54
CA ALA A 128 -7.46 -0.36 -10.74
C ALA A 128 -7.33 -1.48 -11.75
N GLY A 129 -7.73 -2.71 -11.43
CA GLY A 129 -7.52 -3.88 -12.27
C GLY A 129 -6.03 -4.27 -12.39
N ALA A 130 -5.22 -3.96 -11.36
CA ALA A 130 -3.81 -4.35 -11.33
C ALA A 130 -3.66 -5.86 -11.11
N GLU A 131 -2.57 -6.45 -11.63
CA GLU A 131 -2.30 -7.89 -11.46
C GLU A 131 -2.00 -8.23 -10.00
N ASN A 132 -1.20 -7.41 -9.32
CA ASN A 132 -0.69 -7.69 -7.99
C ASN A 132 -0.77 -6.49 -7.05
N ALA A 133 -0.86 -6.78 -5.75
CA ALA A 133 -0.62 -5.84 -4.67
C ALA A 133 0.56 -6.31 -3.82
N THR A 134 1.39 -5.39 -3.34
CA THR A 134 2.53 -5.76 -2.49
C THR A 134 2.73 -4.77 -1.34
N SER A 135 3.27 -5.26 -0.23
CA SER A 135 3.76 -4.44 0.88
C SER A 135 5.24 -4.07 0.75
N ASP A 136 5.97 -4.76 -0.14
CA ASP A 136 7.38 -4.51 -0.41
C ASP A 136 7.57 -4.07 -1.87
N TYR A 137 7.92 -2.79 -2.07
CA TYR A 137 8.16 -2.23 -3.39
C TYR A 137 9.39 -2.83 -4.12
N GLN A 138 10.28 -3.52 -3.41
CA GLN A 138 11.39 -4.21 -4.04
C GLN A 138 10.93 -5.29 -5.03
N ASN A 139 9.75 -5.86 -4.82
CA ASN A 139 9.15 -6.78 -5.78
C ASN A 139 8.88 -6.13 -7.14
N ILE A 140 8.55 -4.82 -7.15
CA ILE A 140 8.37 -4.04 -8.37
C ILE A 140 9.71 -3.81 -9.07
N LEU A 141 10.74 -3.43 -8.32
CA LEU A 141 12.04 -3.08 -8.89
C LEU A 141 12.75 -4.30 -9.49
N LYS A 142 12.60 -5.47 -8.85
CA LYS A 142 13.23 -6.72 -9.28
C LYS A 142 12.49 -7.46 -10.40
N ASP A 143 11.24 -7.08 -10.67
CA ASP A 143 10.45 -7.74 -11.72
C ASP A 143 10.89 -7.24 -13.11
N PRO A 144 11.45 -8.13 -13.97
CA PRO A 144 11.93 -7.75 -15.30
C PRO A 144 10.81 -7.32 -16.26
N GLU A 145 9.56 -7.66 -15.96
CA GLU A 145 8.42 -7.25 -16.78
C GLU A 145 7.89 -5.85 -16.45
N VAL A 146 8.38 -5.22 -15.39
CA VAL A 146 8.03 -3.82 -15.07
C VAL A 146 8.98 -2.89 -15.82
N ASP A 147 8.46 -2.07 -16.70
CA ASP A 147 9.22 -1.10 -17.49
C ASP A 147 9.25 0.28 -16.84
N LEU A 148 8.15 0.71 -16.24
CA LEU A 148 7.97 2.03 -15.63
C LEU A 148 7.59 1.91 -14.15
N VAL A 149 8.30 2.62 -13.30
CA VAL A 149 7.98 2.78 -11.88
C VAL A 149 7.41 4.16 -11.63
N MET A 150 6.21 4.24 -11.09
CA MET A 150 5.58 5.50 -10.67
C MET A 150 5.71 5.68 -9.16
N VAL A 151 6.44 6.71 -8.73
CA VAL A 151 6.65 7.04 -7.31
C VAL A 151 5.68 8.12 -6.90
N THR A 152 4.71 7.78 -6.04
CA THR A 152 3.63 8.66 -5.58
C THR A 152 3.50 8.64 -4.05
N THR A 153 4.62 8.43 -3.38
CA THR A 153 4.73 8.32 -1.92
C THR A 153 4.80 9.68 -1.23
N ARG A 154 5.22 9.69 0.04
CA ARG A 154 5.59 10.92 0.75
C ARG A 154 6.92 11.44 0.20
N HIS A 155 7.09 12.76 0.20
CA HIS A 155 8.20 13.46 -0.43
C HIS A 155 9.59 12.99 0.03
N ASN A 156 9.73 12.66 1.31
CA ASN A 156 10.99 12.19 1.90
C ASN A 156 11.43 10.78 1.42
N LEU A 157 10.61 10.10 0.64
CA LEU A 157 10.92 8.78 0.09
C LEU A 157 11.23 8.85 -1.42
N HIS A 158 10.96 9.99 -2.07
CA HIS A 158 11.06 10.12 -3.52
C HIS A 158 12.49 9.84 -4.02
N ALA A 159 13.48 10.58 -3.50
CA ALA A 159 14.86 10.45 -3.94
C ALA A 159 15.37 9.01 -3.87
N ARG A 160 15.19 8.38 -2.72
CA ARG A 160 15.62 6.99 -2.50
C ARG A 160 14.97 6.01 -3.50
N MET A 161 13.65 6.10 -3.68
CA MET A 161 12.92 5.19 -4.56
C MET A 161 13.25 5.43 -6.04
N VAL A 162 13.48 6.67 -6.44
CA VAL A 162 13.94 7.05 -7.78
C VAL A 162 15.32 6.44 -8.06
N ILE A 163 16.28 6.64 -7.16
CA ILE A 163 17.63 6.09 -7.29
C ILE A 163 17.61 4.58 -7.41
N GLU A 164 16.88 3.90 -6.52
CA GLU A 164 16.78 2.45 -6.56
C GLU A 164 16.12 1.95 -7.85
N ALA A 165 15.08 2.62 -8.35
CA ALA A 165 14.42 2.25 -9.60
C ALA A 165 15.34 2.42 -10.81
N LEU A 166 16.05 3.54 -10.92
CA LEU A 166 17.02 3.80 -11.99
C LEU A 166 18.14 2.76 -12.00
N ARG A 167 18.71 2.43 -10.83
CA ARG A 167 19.74 1.39 -10.68
C ARG A 167 19.26 -0.02 -11.06
N ASN A 168 17.95 -0.26 -10.96
CA ASN A 168 17.33 -1.50 -11.46
C ASN A 168 16.90 -1.41 -12.95
N GLY A 169 17.36 -0.38 -13.67
CA GLY A 169 17.10 -0.21 -15.09
C GLY A 169 15.67 0.16 -15.46
N LYS A 170 14.92 0.72 -14.52
CA LYS A 170 13.53 1.12 -14.73
C LYS A 170 13.44 2.58 -15.20
N SER A 171 12.53 2.87 -16.12
CA SER A 171 12.06 4.23 -16.33
C SER A 171 11.26 4.67 -15.10
N VAL A 172 11.33 5.98 -14.77
CA VAL A 172 10.72 6.49 -13.54
C VAL A 172 9.84 7.70 -13.84
N PHE A 173 8.62 7.68 -13.34
CA PHE A 173 7.82 8.86 -13.10
C PHE A 173 7.76 9.10 -11.58
N VAL A 174 8.06 10.30 -11.14
CA VAL A 174 7.98 10.67 -9.72
C VAL A 174 7.14 11.93 -9.54
N GLU A 175 6.24 11.93 -8.54
CA GLU A 175 5.52 13.14 -8.16
C GLU A 175 6.48 14.20 -7.59
N LYS A 176 6.10 15.45 -7.78
CA LYS A 176 6.87 16.58 -7.23
C LYS A 176 6.78 16.60 -5.69
N PRO A 177 7.82 17.07 -4.99
CA PRO A 177 9.16 17.39 -5.49
C PRO A 177 9.98 16.11 -5.77
N LEU A 178 10.93 16.21 -6.68
CA LEU A 178 11.85 15.10 -6.99
C LEU A 178 12.69 14.70 -5.76
N CYS A 179 13.20 15.70 -5.05
CA CYS A 179 14.07 15.57 -3.88
C CYS A 179 13.83 16.73 -2.91
N LEU A 180 14.41 16.68 -1.72
CA LEU A 180 14.25 17.69 -0.67
C LEU A 180 15.52 18.52 -0.41
N ASN A 181 16.67 18.08 -0.93
CA ASN A 181 17.96 18.76 -0.76
C ASN A 181 18.89 18.49 -1.95
N GLU A 182 20.00 19.25 -2.01
CA GLU A 182 20.98 19.16 -3.10
C GLU A 182 21.72 17.82 -3.15
N THR A 183 22.03 17.24 -1.99
CA THR A 183 22.69 15.94 -1.93
C THR A 183 21.84 14.83 -2.57
N GLU A 184 20.54 14.82 -2.28
CA GLU A 184 19.60 13.90 -2.92
C GLU A 184 19.54 14.12 -4.44
N LEU A 185 19.61 15.39 -4.89
CA LEU A 185 19.63 15.72 -6.32
C LEU A 185 20.88 15.17 -7.01
N ASP A 186 22.06 15.38 -6.41
CA ASP A 186 23.32 14.87 -6.95
C ASP A 186 23.34 13.34 -7.03
N ASP A 187 22.78 12.67 -6.03
CA ASP A 187 22.66 11.21 -6.02
C ASP A 187 21.71 10.70 -7.11
N ILE A 188 20.61 11.42 -7.36
CA ILE A 188 19.68 11.09 -8.46
C ILE A 188 20.35 11.31 -9.83
N VAL A 189 21.08 12.43 -10.00
CA VAL A 189 21.78 12.72 -11.25
C VAL A 189 22.78 11.62 -11.56
N ARG A 190 23.57 11.20 -10.56
CA ARG A 190 24.52 10.07 -10.72
C ARG A 190 23.80 8.79 -11.11
N ALA A 191 22.73 8.42 -10.39
CA ALA A 191 21.97 7.21 -10.70
C ALA A 191 21.34 7.26 -12.10
N TYR A 192 20.91 8.43 -12.56
CA TYR A 192 20.37 8.60 -13.92
C TYR A 192 21.45 8.46 -14.98
N GLN A 193 22.65 8.99 -14.75
CA GLN A 193 23.80 8.84 -15.68
C GLN A 193 24.30 7.40 -15.76
N GLU A 194 24.18 6.64 -14.67
CA GLU A 194 24.55 5.23 -14.60
C GLU A 194 23.45 4.29 -15.14
N ALA A 195 22.24 4.81 -15.33
CA ALA A 195 21.11 4.00 -15.80
C ALA A 195 21.31 3.52 -17.25
N PRO A 196 20.73 2.37 -17.64
CA PRO A 196 20.80 1.87 -19.00
C PRO A 196 20.26 2.87 -20.01
N GLU A 197 20.84 2.84 -21.24
CA GLU A 197 20.35 3.64 -22.35
C GLU A 197 18.85 3.39 -22.61
N GLY A 198 18.10 4.49 -22.75
CA GLY A 198 16.63 4.46 -22.90
C GLY A 198 15.84 4.53 -21.60
N ALA A 199 16.47 4.47 -20.41
CA ALA A 199 15.80 4.77 -19.17
C ALA A 199 15.44 6.25 -19.11
N THR A 200 14.22 6.57 -18.65
CA THR A 200 13.72 7.94 -18.57
C THR A 200 13.36 8.30 -17.13
N LEU A 201 13.57 9.57 -16.78
CA LEU A 201 13.12 10.15 -15.51
C LEU A 201 12.19 11.33 -15.80
N THR A 202 10.96 11.25 -15.33
CA THR A 202 9.96 12.30 -15.48
C THR A 202 9.47 12.76 -14.12
N VAL A 203 9.50 14.08 -13.88
CA VAL A 203 8.94 14.68 -12.66
C VAL A 203 7.56 15.24 -12.93
N GLY A 204 6.61 14.94 -12.05
CA GLY A 204 5.20 15.27 -12.15
C GLY A 204 4.85 16.76 -11.92
N PHE A 205 5.46 17.67 -12.64
CA PHE A 205 5.09 19.09 -12.65
C PHE A 205 3.83 19.33 -13.49
N ASN A 206 2.71 18.74 -13.07
CA ASN A 206 1.46 18.67 -13.82
C ASN A 206 0.84 20.05 -14.16
N ARG A 207 1.08 21.08 -13.35
CA ARG A 207 0.52 22.42 -13.59
C ARG A 207 1.03 23.09 -14.86
N ARG A 208 2.18 22.68 -15.42
CA ARG A 208 2.68 23.18 -16.71
C ARG A 208 1.75 22.86 -17.89
N PHE A 209 0.87 21.89 -17.74
CA PHE A 209 -0.13 21.51 -18.74
C PHE A 209 -1.53 22.10 -18.43
N SER A 210 -1.60 23.09 -17.54
CA SER A 210 -2.87 23.78 -17.29
C SER A 210 -3.22 24.71 -18.46
N PRO A 211 -4.53 24.89 -18.77
CA PRO A 211 -4.93 25.79 -19.88
C PRO A 211 -4.40 27.22 -19.76
N PHE A 212 -4.11 27.66 -18.54
CA PHE A 212 -3.50 28.99 -18.31
C PHE A 212 -2.00 29.01 -18.62
N ALA A 213 -1.28 27.94 -18.28
CA ALA A 213 0.15 27.86 -18.57
C ALA A 213 0.42 27.65 -20.08
N GLU A 214 -0.48 26.94 -20.78
CA GLU A 214 -0.37 26.71 -22.23
C GLU A 214 -0.63 27.98 -23.06
N LYS A 215 -1.32 28.97 -22.48
CA LYS A 215 -1.61 30.25 -23.14
C LYS A 215 -0.54 31.32 -22.91
N MET A 216 0.40 31.11 -22.02
CA MET A 216 1.52 32.02 -21.73
C MET A 216 2.68 31.80 -22.67
#